data_8c8f1dcc201153c28fc9acdcc37b675c
#
_entry.id   8c8f1dcc201153c28fc9acdcc37b675c
#
_cell.length_a   1.000
_cell.length_b   1.000
_cell.length_c   1.000
_cell.angle_alpha   90.00
_cell.angle_beta   90.00
_cell.angle_gamma   90.00
#
_symmetry.space_group_name_H-M   'P 1'
#
loop_
_entity.id
_entity.type
_entity.pdbx_description
1 polymer ?
#
loop_
_entity_poly.entity_id
_entity_poly.type
_entity_poly.pdbx_seq_one_letter_code
_entity_poly.pdbx_strand_id
1 'polypeptide(L)'
;DDLKLQTKYGRDTYKNPMSTLVEIENWIADDGSFAENRILVGQNIAFDKDMLQQLWIKCGAKDTYPFGRRTMDTMQLEFFMDWCKGTMAEGYSLSNLTKKYGVKNEKAHSAEADVKATCEVFIKQVEFFKKVLGG
;
A
#
# COMPACT_ATOMS: atom_id res chain seq x y z
N ASP A 1 -14.84 -13.72 17.43
CA ASP A 1 -14.20 -12.58 18.12
C ASP A 1 -14.18 -11.39 17.20
N ASP A 2 -15.10 -10.44 17.50
CA ASP A 2 -15.21 -9.20 16.72
C ASP A 2 -13.98 -8.33 16.96
N LEU A 3 -13.20 -8.09 15.93
CA LEU A 3 -12.08 -7.16 15.98
C LEU A 3 -12.64 -5.74 16.12
N LYS A 4 -12.47 -5.18 17.31
CA LYS A 4 -12.78 -3.78 17.58
C LYS A 4 -11.77 -2.89 16.88
N LEU A 5 -12.13 -2.34 15.74
CA LEU A 5 -11.37 -1.27 15.11
C LEU A 5 -11.77 0.06 15.75
N GLN A 6 -11.01 0.47 16.78
CA GLN A 6 -11.12 1.84 17.27
C GLN A 6 -10.51 2.76 16.21
N THR A 7 -11.36 3.45 15.47
CA THR A 7 -10.88 4.55 14.65
C THR A 7 -10.64 5.76 15.55
N LYS A 8 -9.53 6.47 15.30
CA LYS A 8 -9.13 7.73 15.96
C LYS A 8 -10.23 8.82 15.92
N TYR A 9 -11.38 8.55 15.31
CA TYR A 9 -12.49 9.46 15.05
C TYR A 9 -13.83 9.01 15.65
N GLY A 10 -13.82 8.13 16.65
CA GLY A 10 -14.98 7.93 17.51
C GLY A 10 -16.18 7.19 16.92
N ARG A 11 -16.01 6.50 15.80
CA ARG A 11 -17.01 5.53 15.31
C ARG A 11 -16.44 4.13 15.44
N ASP A 12 -16.97 3.37 16.38
CA ASP A 12 -16.73 1.93 16.47
C ASP A 12 -17.39 1.25 15.27
N THR A 13 -16.65 1.09 14.18
CA THR A 13 -17.06 0.25 13.06
C THR A 13 -16.54 -1.15 13.31
N TYR A 14 -17.43 -2.03 13.77
CA TYR A 14 -17.13 -3.46 13.83
C TYR A 14 -17.26 -4.05 12.44
N LYS A 15 -16.15 -4.51 11.85
CA LYS A 15 -16.22 -5.36 10.67
C LYS A 15 -15.80 -6.77 11.07
N ASN A 16 -16.65 -7.73 10.78
CA ASN A 16 -16.31 -9.14 10.87
C ASN A 16 -15.16 -9.42 9.88
N PRO A 17 -14.06 -10.08 10.29
CA PRO A 17 -12.93 -10.39 9.41
C PRO A 17 -13.35 -11.09 8.11
N MET A 18 -14.31 -12.01 8.17
CA MET A 18 -14.83 -12.70 6.99
C MET A 18 -15.56 -11.74 6.03
N SER A 19 -16.35 -10.80 6.53
CA SER A 19 -17.02 -9.81 5.68
C SER A 19 -16.02 -8.88 5.00
N THR A 20 -14.96 -8.50 5.69
CA THR A 20 -13.87 -7.69 5.11
C THR A 20 -13.14 -8.46 4.00
N LEU A 21 -12.84 -9.74 4.22
CA LEU A 21 -12.23 -10.61 3.22
C LEU A 21 -13.11 -10.69 1.97
N VAL A 22 -14.41 -10.96 2.13
CA VAL A 22 -15.37 -11.05 1.03
C VAL A 22 -15.49 -9.72 0.27
N GLU A 23 -15.50 -8.58 0.96
CA GLU A 23 -15.49 -7.26 0.32
C GLU A 23 -14.25 -7.07 -0.57
N ILE A 24 -13.07 -7.45 -0.10
CA ILE A 24 -11.83 -7.37 -0.87
C ILE A 24 -11.89 -8.30 -2.08
N GLU A 25 -12.31 -9.56 -1.89
CA GLU A 25 -12.44 -10.52 -2.99
C GLU A 25 -13.42 -10.04 -4.06
N ASN A 26 -14.57 -9.49 -3.67
CA ASN A 26 -15.54 -8.91 -4.60
C ASN A 26 -14.96 -7.69 -5.35
N TRP A 27 -14.22 -6.84 -4.65
CA TRP A 27 -13.62 -5.64 -5.25
C TRP A 27 -12.60 -5.97 -6.34
N ILE A 28 -11.85 -7.07 -6.20
CA ILE A 28 -10.82 -7.50 -7.16
C ILE A 28 -11.31 -8.54 -8.16
N ALA A 29 -12.54 -9.10 -7.98
CA ALA A 29 -13.04 -10.24 -8.80
C ALA A 29 -13.12 -9.93 -10.30
N ASP A 30 -13.40 -8.68 -10.64
CA ASP A 30 -13.67 -8.26 -12.03
C ASP A 30 -12.41 -7.77 -12.78
N ASP A 31 -11.23 -7.80 -12.15
CA ASP A 31 -10.01 -7.32 -12.80
C ASP A 31 -9.41 -8.30 -13.83
N GLY A 32 -9.94 -9.53 -13.90
CA GLY A 32 -9.51 -10.57 -14.83
C GLY A 32 -8.08 -11.08 -14.59
N SER A 33 -7.45 -10.71 -13.50
CA SER A 33 -6.06 -11.05 -13.20
C SER A 33 -5.95 -12.30 -12.34
N PHE A 34 -4.86 -13.05 -12.52
CA PHE A 34 -4.47 -14.11 -11.59
C PHE A 34 -3.77 -13.51 -10.36
N ALA A 35 -3.83 -14.21 -9.22
CA ALA A 35 -3.24 -13.76 -7.96
C ALA A 35 -1.75 -13.39 -8.09
N GLU A 36 -0.97 -14.18 -8.81
CA GLU A 36 0.46 -13.93 -9.02
C GLU A 36 0.79 -12.64 -9.78
N ASN A 37 -0.16 -12.10 -10.52
CA ASN A 37 -0.03 -10.88 -11.30
C ASN A 37 -0.46 -9.63 -10.52
N ARG A 38 -1.15 -9.78 -9.39
CA ARG A 38 -1.53 -8.66 -8.54
C ARG A 38 -0.39 -8.30 -7.60
N ILE A 39 0.16 -7.13 -7.77
CA ILE A 39 1.30 -6.60 -7.01
C ILE A 39 0.78 -5.57 -6.02
N LEU A 40 1.02 -5.78 -4.73
CA LEU A 40 0.74 -4.77 -3.72
C LEU A 40 1.78 -3.64 -3.81
N VAL A 41 1.27 -2.42 -3.83
CA VAL A 41 2.08 -1.20 -3.85
C VAL A 41 1.72 -0.35 -2.64
N GLY A 42 2.71 0.19 -1.95
CA GLY A 42 2.45 1.04 -0.78
C GLY A 42 3.70 1.64 -0.17
N GLN A 43 3.50 2.35 0.91
CA GLN A 43 4.55 2.89 1.76
C GLN A 43 4.77 1.92 2.93
N ASN A 44 5.94 1.33 3.06
CA ASN A 44 6.22 0.26 4.03
C ASN A 44 5.27 -0.94 3.85
N ILE A 45 5.06 -1.32 2.61
CA ILE A 45 4.02 -2.29 2.19
C ILE A 45 4.18 -3.68 2.82
N ALA A 46 5.34 -4.03 3.31
CA ALA A 46 5.56 -5.31 3.98
C ALA A 46 4.63 -5.50 5.18
N PHE A 47 4.42 -4.42 5.95
CA PHE A 47 3.50 -4.44 7.09
C PHE A 47 2.05 -4.70 6.65
N ASP A 48 1.56 -3.97 5.65
CA ASP A 48 0.20 -4.13 5.14
C ASP A 48 -0.02 -5.51 4.52
N LYS A 49 0.99 -6.01 3.80
CA LYS A 49 0.97 -7.37 3.24
C LYS A 49 0.83 -8.43 4.33
N ASP A 50 1.62 -8.32 5.40
CA ASP A 50 1.54 -9.27 6.51
C ASP A 50 0.17 -9.22 7.19
N MET A 51 -0.40 -8.03 7.37
CA MET A 51 -1.75 -7.87 7.94
C MET A 51 -2.82 -8.49 7.06
N LEU A 52 -2.75 -8.29 5.74
CA LEU A 52 -3.67 -8.92 4.79
C LEU A 52 -3.54 -10.45 4.82
N GLN A 53 -2.33 -10.99 4.79
CA GLN A 53 -2.12 -12.44 4.86
C GLN A 53 -2.69 -13.04 6.16
N GLN A 54 -2.51 -12.35 7.29
CA GLN A 54 -3.09 -12.77 8.57
C GLN A 54 -4.62 -12.78 8.54
N LEU A 55 -5.25 -11.84 7.83
CA LEU A 55 -6.71 -11.84 7.65
C LEU A 55 -7.17 -13.12 6.96
N TRP A 56 -6.55 -13.51 5.83
CA TRP A 56 -6.86 -14.75 5.11
C TRP A 56 -6.61 -16.01 5.96
N ILE A 57 -5.51 -16.05 6.68
CA ILE A 57 -5.20 -17.17 7.59
C ILE A 57 -6.27 -17.30 8.68
N LYS A 58 -6.64 -16.21 9.34
CA LYS A 58 -7.66 -16.20 10.41
C LYS A 58 -9.05 -16.60 9.92
N CYS A 59 -9.36 -16.30 8.66
CA CYS A 59 -10.61 -16.71 8.03
C CYS A 59 -10.59 -18.15 7.48
N GLY A 60 -9.48 -18.87 7.64
CA GLY A 60 -9.33 -20.23 7.08
C GLY A 60 -9.24 -20.29 5.55
N ALA A 61 -8.92 -19.16 4.92
CA ALA A 61 -8.91 -19.00 3.46
C ALA A 61 -7.49 -18.76 2.91
N LYS A 62 -6.46 -19.28 3.57
CA LYS A 62 -5.05 -19.05 3.22
C LYS A 62 -4.75 -19.34 1.74
N ASP A 63 -5.34 -20.41 1.20
CA ASP A 63 -5.05 -20.87 -0.17
C ASP A 63 -5.72 -20.00 -1.24
N THR A 64 -6.65 -19.13 -0.86
CA THR A 64 -7.34 -18.18 -1.76
C THR A 64 -6.79 -16.76 -1.67
N TYR A 65 -5.64 -16.56 -1.01
CA TYR A 65 -5.01 -15.24 -0.91
C TYR A 65 -4.77 -14.65 -2.31
N PRO A 66 -5.36 -13.48 -2.62
CA PRO A 66 -5.51 -13.06 -4.00
C PRO A 66 -4.38 -12.20 -4.55
N PHE A 67 -3.29 -12.05 -3.81
CA PHE A 67 -2.16 -11.20 -4.21
C PHE A 67 -0.89 -12.03 -4.38
N GLY A 68 -0.03 -11.59 -5.31
CA GLY A 68 1.25 -12.20 -5.57
C GLY A 68 2.28 -11.97 -4.45
N ARG A 69 3.43 -12.61 -4.61
CA ARG A 69 4.54 -12.49 -3.63
C ARG A 69 5.31 -11.17 -3.74
N ARG A 70 5.31 -10.58 -4.94
CA ARG A 70 6.06 -9.35 -5.23
C ARG A 70 5.32 -8.14 -4.68
N THR A 71 6.08 -7.16 -4.23
CA THR A 71 5.57 -5.87 -3.77
C THR A 71 6.42 -4.74 -4.33
N MET A 72 5.85 -3.55 -4.40
CA MET A 72 6.58 -2.32 -4.67
C MET A 72 6.36 -1.36 -3.51
N ASP A 73 7.44 -0.88 -2.94
CA ASP A 73 7.44 0.01 -1.79
C ASP A 73 8.00 1.37 -2.18
N THR A 74 7.20 2.42 -2.04
CA THR A 74 7.60 3.79 -2.39
C THR A 74 8.82 4.25 -1.61
N MET A 75 8.96 3.82 -0.36
CA MET A 75 10.10 4.10 0.49
C MET A 75 11.38 3.43 -0.04
N GLN A 76 11.29 2.15 -0.43
CA GLN A 76 12.43 1.40 -0.95
C GLN A 76 12.86 1.89 -2.33
N LEU A 77 11.89 2.24 -3.18
CA LEU A 77 12.17 2.82 -4.51
C LEU A 77 12.92 4.15 -4.36
N GLU A 78 12.50 5.02 -3.44
CA GLU A 78 13.17 6.29 -3.19
C GLU A 78 14.57 6.10 -2.63
N PHE A 79 14.71 5.22 -1.65
CA PHE A 79 16.01 4.87 -1.09
C PHE A 79 16.98 4.39 -2.18
N PHE A 80 16.53 3.50 -3.06
CA PHE A 80 17.33 2.99 -4.17
C PHE A 80 17.73 4.11 -5.15
N MET A 81 16.81 5.01 -5.51
CA MET A 81 17.13 6.15 -6.37
C MET A 81 18.20 7.06 -5.76
N ASP A 82 18.08 7.38 -4.49
CA ASP A 82 19.03 8.23 -3.78
C ASP A 82 20.39 7.53 -3.64
N TRP A 83 20.39 6.23 -3.38
CA TRP A 83 21.61 5.42 -3.39
C TRP A 83 22.35 5.52 -4.74
N CYS A 84 21.64 5.34 -5.85
CA CYS A 84 22.22 5.43 -7.19
C CYS A 84 22.78 6.83 -7.50
N LYS A 85 22.18 7.89 -6.96
CA LYS A 85 22.65 9.27 -7.13
C LYS A 85 23.80 9.65 -6.18
N GLY A 86 24.10 8.80 -5.20
CA GLY A 86 25.04 9.13 -4.12
C GLY A 86 24.50 10.19 -3.15
N THR A 87 23.18 10.38 -3.09
CA THR A 87 22.49 11.32 -2.20
C THR A 87 21.60 10.53 -1.25
N MET A 88 21.64 10.87 0.03
CA MET A 88 20.79 10.23 1.04
C MET A 88 19.91 11.29 1.68
N ALA A 89 18.59 11.03 1.71
CA ALA A 89 17.66 11.85 2.43
C ALA A 89 17.76 11.62 3.95
N GLU A 90 17.33 12.59 4.75
CA GLU A 90 17.23 12.44 6.21
C GLU A 90 16.22 11.35 6.62
N GLY A 91 15.30 11.02 5.75
CA GLY A 91 14.32 9.95 5.96
C GLY A 91 13.40 9.77 4.75
N TYR A 92 12.74 8.61 4.72
CA TYR A 92 11.88 8.15 3.63
C TYR A 92 10.42 7.98 4.07
N SER A 93 9.97 8.73 5.07
CA SER A 93 8.57 8.74 5.51
C SER A 93 7.66 9.25 4.39
N LEU A 94 6.37 8.90 4.44
CA LEU A 94 5.39 9.43 3.49
C LEU A 94 5.38 10.97 3.49
N SER A 95 5.52 11.59 4.65
CA SER A 95 5.62 13.06 4.77
C SER A 95 6.81 13.62 3.99
N ASN A 96 7.98 12.98 4.06
CA ASN A 96 9.16 13.38 3.31
C ASN A 96 8.98 13.19 1.81
N LEU A 97 8.38 12.06 1.40
CA LEU A 97 8.14 11.77 -0.01
C LEU A 97 7.08 12.70 -0.62
N THR A 98 5.99 12.96 0.08
CA THR A 98 4.96 13.91 -0.40
C THR A 98 5.53 15.31 -0.56
N LYS A 99 6.36 15.76 0.37
CA LYS A 99 7.07 17.04 0.27
C LYS A 99 8.02 17.07 -0.93
N LYS A 100 8.81 16.02 -1.12
CA LYS A 100 9.77 15.92 -2.25
C LYS A 100 9.07 15.97 -3.60
N TYR A 101 7.95 15.28 -3.74
CA TYR A 101 7.20 15.16 -4.99
C TYR A 101 6.10 16.22 -5.17
N GLY A 102 5.94 17.15 -4.22
CA GLY A 102 4.89 18.17 -4.26
C GLY A 102 3.47 17.59 -4.21
N VAL A 103 3.29 16.45 -3.53
CA VAL A 103 2.01 15.81 -3.33
C VAL A 103 1.32 16.40 -2.11
N LYS A 104 0.06 16.81 -2.25
CA LYS A 104 -0.73 17.33 -1.13
C LYS A 104 -1.27 16.18 -0.28
N ASN A 105 -1.11 16.27 1.02
CA ASN A 105 -1.70 15.36 2.00
C ASN A 105 -2.28 16.17 3.17
N GLU A 106 -3.37 16.89 2.90
CA GLU A 106 -3.99 17.83 3.85
C GLU A 106 -4.59 17.14 5.08
N LYS A 107 -4.95 15.86 4.95
CA LYS A 107 -5.48 15.02 6.02
C LYS A 107 -4.52 13.91 6.40
N ALA A 108 -3.24 14.23 6.50
CA ALA A 108 -2.22 13.28 6.93
C ALA A 108 -2.66 12.51 8.18
N HIS A 109 -2.31 11.21 8.23
CA HIS A 109 -2.73 10.23 9.25
C HIS A 109 -4.18 9.74 9.15
N SER A 110 -4.93 10.09 8.10
CA SER A 110 -6.10 9.31 7.71
C SER A 110 -5.69 8.25 6.68
N ALA A 111 -6.14 7.02 6.86
CA ALA A 111 -5.76 5.92 5.96
C ALA A 111 -6.08 6.23 4.48
N GLU A 112 -7.23 6.83 4.21
CA GLU A 112 -7.64 7.21 2.85
C GLU A 112 -6.70 8.26 2.23
N ALA A 113 -6.38 9.32 2.98
CA ALA A 113 -5.50 10.39 2.48
C ALA A 113 -4.07 9.87 2.28
N ASP A 114 -3.57 9.04 3.18
CA ASP A 114 -2.23 8.45 3.08
C ASP A 114 -2.13 7.48 1.90
N VAL A 115 -3.16 6.69 1.61
CA VAL A 115 -3.22 5.82 0.43
C VAL A 115 -3.23 6.65 -0.86
N LYS A 116 -4.05 7.70 -0.95
CA LYS A 116 -4.07 8.59 -2.13
C LYS A 116 -2.71 9.26 -2.36
N ALA A 117 -2.11 9.80 -1.31
CA ALA A 117 -0.79 10.42 -1.38
C ALA A 117 0.29 9.41 -1.81
N THR A 118 0.25 8.18 -1.29
CA THR A 118 1.15 7.10 -1.67
C THR A 118 1.00 6.75 -3.15
N CYS A 119 -0.23 6.66 -3.67
CA CYS A 119 -0.48 6.43 -5.09
C CYS A 119 0.13 7.53 -5.96
N GLU A 120 -0.06 8.80 -5.59
CA GLU A 120 0.51 9.92 -6.35
C GLU A 120 2.04 9.92 -6.32
N VAL A 121 2.65 9.64 -5.18
CA VAL A 121 4.11 9.48 -5.06
C VAL A 121 4.59 8.36 -5.96
N PHE A 122 3.96 7.19 -5.92
CA PHE A 122 4.32 6.05 -6.75
C PHE A 122 4.24 6.37 -8.25
N ILE A 123 3.17 7.03 -8.70
CA ILE A 123 3.03 7.45 -10.10
C ILE A 123 4.22 8.33 -10.52
N LYS A 124 4.60 9.31 -9.71
CA LYS A 124 5.75 10.18 -9.99
C LYS A 124 7.08 9.43 -10.01
N GLN A 125 7.25 8.44 -9.14
CA GLN A 125 8.43 7.56 -9.17
C GLN A 125 8.48 6.73 -10.46
N VAL A 126 7.35 6.16 -10.88
CA VAL A 126 7.25 5.40 -12.14
C VAL A 126 7.55 6.29 -13.36
N GLU A 127 7.02 7.51 -13.39
CA GLU A 127 7.30 8.48 -14.46
C GLU A 127 8.80 8.81 -14.54
N PHE A 128 9.44 9.00 -13.40
CA PHE A 128 10.89 9.22 -13.33
C PHE A 128 11.67 8.02 -13.91
N PHE A 129 11.35 6.81 -13.47
CA PHE A 129 12.01 5.60 -13.97
C PHE A 129 11.79 5.40 -15.46
N LYS A 130 10.59 5.60 -15.99
CA LYS A 130 10.31 5.52 -17.42
C LYS A 130 11.19 6.51 -18.20
N LYS A 131 11.30 7.75 -17.73
CA LYS A 131 12.12 8.77 -18.36
C LYS A 131 13.61 8.38 -18.38
N VAL A 132 14.13 7.85 -17.28
CA VAL A 132 15.54 7.44 -17.16
C VAL A 132 15.85 6.21 -17.99
N LEU A 133 14.91 5.27 -18.08
CA LEU A 133 15.07 4.03 -18.85
C LEU A 133 14.72 4.18 -20.34
N GLY A 134 14.31 5.36 -20.79
CA GLY A 134 13.97 5.63 -22.18
C GLY A 134 12.64 5.02 -22.62
N GLY A 135 11.77 4.77 -21.65
CA GLY A 135 10.43 4.21 -21.87
C GLY A 135 9.34 5.26 -22.03
#